data_27ada9821e089578054d13e4a0a97e79
#
_entry.id   27ada9821e089578054d13e4a0a97e79
#
_cell.length_a   1.000
_cell.length_b   1.000
_cell.length_c   1.000
_cell.angle_alpha   90.00
_cell.angle_beta   90.00
_cell.angle_gamma   90.00
#
_symmetry.space_group_name_H-M   'P 1'
#
loop_
_entity.id
_entity.type
_entity.pdbx_description
1 polymer ?
#
loop_
_entity_poly.entity_id
_entity_poly.type
_entity_poly.pdbx_seq_one_letter_code
_entity_poly.pdbx_strand_id
1 'polypeptide(L)'
;MCGRANHLWDPTGKLQSSIPCCGIDNWAAGGAFAEVAPLPTGIETFASFYLSITNNPHRAQFSWNAAAGRVELNWQTAWKQPSIDMARTIFDKINSKEGTIYRTDLFGVYKIWGDHLTYHPLGGAVLNKATDNYGRLTAYPGLYVIDGALIPGNTTVNPFVTITALAERNIERIIAADL
;
A
#
# COMPACT_ATOMS: atom_id res chain seq x y z
N MET A 1 4.42 0.32 1.47
CA MET A 1 3.69 1.44 2.11
C MET A 1 4.39 1.76 3.43
N CYS A 2 4.64 3.01 3.71
CA CYS A 2 5.25 3.43 4.98
C CYS A 2 4.26 4.29 5.76
N GLY A 3 4.10 3.97 7.03
CA GLY A 3 3.31 4.78 7.95
C GLY A 3 4.19 5.84 8.63
N ARG A 4 3.57 6.94 9.00
CA ARG A 4 4.20 8.03 9.72
C ARG A 4 3.22 8.71 10.64
N ALA A 5 3.69 9.11 11.82
CA ALA A 5 2.94 9.95 12.75
C ALA A 5 3.53 11.36 12.81
N ASN A 6 2.67 12.35 12.71
CA ASN A 6 2.98 13.75 12.97
C ASN A 6 2.39 14.17 14.32
N HIS A 7 3.04 15.11 14.96
CA HIS A 7 2.47 15.78 16.12
C HIS A 7 1.55 16.91 15.63
N LEU A 8 0.27 16.77 15.90
CA LEU A 8 -0.73 17.80 15.63
C LEU A 8 -1.64 17.91 16.85
N TRP A 9 -1.69 19.09 17.47
CA TRP A 9 -2.58 19.35 18.58
C TRP A 9 -3.94 19.85 18.09
N ASP A 10 -4.98 19.09 18.38
CA ASP A 10 -6.37 19.48 18.12
C ASP A 10 -7.18 19.44 19.43
N PRO A 11 -7.37 20.60 20.09
CA PRO A 11 -8.13 20.66 21.34
C PRO A 11 -9.62 20.36 21.15
N THR A 12 -10.12 20.33 19.92
CA THR A 12 -11.53 20.05 19.64
C THR A 12 -11.83 18.58 19.41
N GLY A 13 -10.80 17.75 19.23
CA GLY A 13 -10.94 16.32 18.92
C GLY A 13 -11.60 16.02 17.57
N LYS A 14 -11.77 17.01 16.71
CA LYS A 14 -12.50 16.86 15.44
C LYS A 14 -11.67 16.32 14.29
N LEU A 15 -10.33 16.34 14.42
CA LEU A 15 -9.43 15.87 13.38
C LEU A 15 -9.24 14.33 13.38
N GLN A 16 -9.76 13.65 14.38
CA GLN A 16 -9.76 12.19 14.42
C GLN A 16 -10.95 11.67 13.63
N SER A 17 -10.67 11.10 12.47
CA SER A 17 -11.67 10.43 11.64
C SER A 17 -11.39 8.93 11.61
N SER A 18 -12.45 8.14 11.73
CA SER A 18 -12.37 6.70 11.51
C SER A 18 -12.24 6.32 10.03
N ILE A 19 -12.44 7.28 9.14
CA ILE A 19 -12.32 7.11 7.69
C ILE A 19 -11.30 8.13 7.17
N PRO A 20 -10.28 7.73 6.40
CA PRO A 20 -9.38 8.66 5.75
C PRO A 20 -10.17 9.56 4.82
N CYS A 21 -10.25 10.86 5.15
CA CYS A 21 -11.04 11.82 4.39
C CYS A 21 -10.20 12.85 3.64
N CYS A 22 -8.89 12.81 3.80
CA CYS A 22 -7.97 13.68 3.09
C CYS A 22 -6.68 12.97 2.73
N GLY A 23 -6.16 13.35 1.58
CA GLY A 23 -4.90 12.85 1.05
C GLY A 23 -4.05 13.98 0.49
N ILE A 24 -2.79 13.70 0.32
CA ILE A 24 -1.82 14.61 -0.26
C ILE A 24 -1.28 13.92 -1.51
N ASP A 25 -1.59 14.48 -2.66
CA ASP A 25 -1.09 13.98 -3.95
C ASP A 25 0.21 14.69 -4.31
N ASN A 26 1.28 13.94 -4.33
CA ASN A 26 2.58 14.35 -4.85
C ASN A 26 3.12 13.32 -5.86
N TRP A 27 2.23 12.55 -6.48
CA TRP A 27 2.64 11.43 -7.32
C TRP A 27 3.44 11.87 -8.54
N ALA A 28 2.96 12.85 -9.28
CA ALA A 28 3.62 13.33 -10.49
C ALA A 28 5.01 13.92 -10.22
N ALA A 29 5.19 14.61 -9.09
CA ALA A 29 6.44 15.29 -8.76
C ALA A 29 7.39 14.45 -7.92
N GLY A 30 6.89 13.55 -7.08
CA GLY A 30 7.71 12.84 -6.10
C GLY A 30 7.41 11.34 -5.97
N GLY A 31 6.51 10.78 -6.80
CA GLY A 31 6.17 9.36 -6.78
C GLY A 31 5.50 8.88 -5.48
N ALA A 32 4.84 9.78 -4.74
CA ALA A 32 4.19 9.47 -3.48
C ALA A 32 2.81 10.11 -3.36
N PHE A 33 1.89 9.36 -2.78
CA PHE A 33 0.59 9.81 -2.27
C PHE A 33 0.54 9.50 -0.79
N ALA A 34 -0.03 10.38 0.03
CA ALA A 34 -0.20 10.14 1.45
C ALA A 34 -1.65 10.41 1.87
N GLU A 35 -2.18 9.57 2.73
CA GLU A 35 -3.50 9.73 3.32
C GLU A 35 -3.40 9.72 4.85
N VAL A 36 -4.30 10.42 5.51
CA VAL A 36 -4.44 10.35 6.96
C VAL A 36 -5.00 8.98 7.31
N ALA A 37 -4.26 8.23 8.11
CA ALA A 37 -4.74 6.97 8.65
C ALA A 37 -5.56 7.24 9.92
N PRO A 38 -6.75 6.61 10.07
CA PRO A 38 -7.56 6.76 11.26
C PRO A 38 -6.85 6.14 12.46
N LEU A 39 -6.91 6.84 13.60
CA LEU A 39 -6.59 6.25 14.89
C LEU A 39 -7.87 5.67 15.51
N PRO A 40 -7.77 4.63 16.33
CA PRO A 40 -8.92 4.11 17.05
C PRO A 40 -9.59 5.22 17.88
N THR A 41 -10.92 5.25 17.86
CA THR A 41 -11.70 6.21 18.64
C THR A 41 -11.34 6.15 20.12
N GLY A 42 -11.10 7.32 20.73
CA GLY A 42 -10.73 7.42 22.14
C GLY A 42 -9.23 7.35 22.43
N ILE A 43 -8.40 7.17 21.41
CA ILE A 43 -6.95 7.28 21.55
C ILE A 43 -6.52 8.70 21.07
N GLU A 44 -6.35 9.59 22.03
CA GLU A 44 -5.81 10.93 21.77
C GLU A 44 -4.30 10.93 22.00
N THR A 45 -3.55 11.05 20.93
CA THR A 45 -2.08 10.99 20.97
C THR A 45 -1.41 12.29 20.58
N PHE A 46 -2.19 13.37 20.36
CA PHE A 46 -1.69 14.64 19.78
C PHE A 46 -0.86 14.43 18.52
N ALA A 47 -1.23 13.44 17.72
CA ALA A 47 -0.49 13.05 16.55
C ALA A 47 -1.43 12.69 15.39
N SER A 48 -1.00 13.00 14.18
CA SER A 48 -1.61 12.49 12.96
C SER A 48 -0.78 11.33 12.43
N PHE A 49 -1.46 10.26 12.08
CA PHE A 49 -0.86 9.10 11.46
C PHE A 49 -1.15 9.10 9.96
N TYR A 50 -0.13 8.90 9.15
CA TYR A 50 -0.27 8.89 7.70
C TYR A 50 0.18 7.56 7.12
N LEU A 51 -0.54 7.11 6.13
CA LEU A 51 -0.12 6.03 5.23
C LEU A 51 0.38 6.67 3.93
N SER A 52 1.55 6.27 3.48
CA SER A 52 2.06 6.72 2.18
C SER A 52 2.14 5.56 1.19
N ILE A 53 1.62 5.80 0.00
CA ILE A 53 1.73 4.92 -1.16
C ILE A 53 2.82 5.51 -2.05
N THR A 54 3.80 4.71 -2.42
CA THR A 54 4.98 5.19 -3.14
C THR A 54 5.25 4.36 -4.38
N ASN A 55 5.84 4.97 -5.40
CA ASN A 55 6.27 4.29 -6.62
C ASN A 55 7.62 3.61 -6.43
N ASN A 56 7.71 2.68 -5.50
CA ASN A 56 8.94 1.93 -5.25
C ASN A 56 9.35 1.11 -6.48
N PRO A 57 10.60 1.20 -6.96
CA PRO A 57 11.08 0.48 -8.13
C PRO A 57 11.30 -1.02 -7.88
N HIS A 58 11.47 -1.43 -6.63
CA HIS A 58 11.76 -2.82 -6.30
C HIS A 58 10.52 -3.70 -6.37
N ARG A 59 10.73 -4.93 -6.77
CA ARG A 59 9.70 -5.98 -6.82
C ARG A 59 10.23 -7.22 -6.13
N ALA A 60 9.42 -7.80 -5.26
CA ALA A 60 9.71 -9.07 -4.63
C ALA A 60 9.10 -10.23 -5.41
N GLN A 61 9.60 -11.43 -5.18
CA GLN A 61 9.06 -12.65 -5.73
C GLN A 61 8.84 -13.66 -4.60
N PHE A 62 7.78 -14.42 -4.72
CA PHE A 62 7.57 -15.59 -3.92
C PHE A 62 8.31 -16.78 -4.53
N SER A 63 8.97 -17.59 -3.69
CA SER A 63 9.61 -18.82 -4.07
C SER A 63 9.24 -19.93 -3.07
N TRP A 64 9.16 -21.16 -3.55
CA TRP A 64 8.99 -22.31 -2.70
C TRP A 64 10.34 -22.76 -2.13
N ASN A 65 10.48 -22.74 -0.82
CA ASN A 65 11.63 -23.33 -0.13
C ASN A 65 11.29 -24.76 0.27
N ALA A 66 11.77 -25.72 -0.52
CA ALA A 66 11.49 -27.13 -0.29
C ALA A 66 12.10 -27.67 1.01
N ALA A 67 13.25 -27.14 1.43
CA ALA A 67 13.90 -27.54 2.68
C ALA A 67 13.14 -27.07 3.91
N ALA A 68 12.52 -25.90 3.83
CA ALA A 68 11.70 -25.32 4.92
C ALA A 68 10.21 -25.67 4.80
N GLY A 69 9.75 -26.27 3.69
CA GLY A 69 8.36 -26.62 3.44
C GLY A 69 7.42 -25.42 3.40
N ARG A 70 7.88 -24.26 2.96
CA ARG A 70 7.09 -23.02 2.97
C ARG A 70 7.40 -22.10 1.79
N VAL A 71 6.47 -21.19 1.51
CA VAL A 71 6.69 -20.07 0.59
C VAL A 71 7.49 -18.98 1.29
N GLU A 72 8.46 -18.45 0.62
CA GLU A 72 9.30 -17.33 1.08
C GLU A 72 9.22 -16.16 0.13
N LEU A 73 9.27 -14.94 0.70
CA LEU A 73 9.31 -13.69 -0.05
C LEU A 73 10.73 -13.14 -0.03
N ASN A 74 11.32 -12.89 -1.18
CA ASN A 74 12.69 -12.40 -1.30
C ASN A 74 12.85 -10.88 -1.08
N TRP A 75 11.94 -10.24 -0.34
CA TRP A 75 12.02 -8.82 -0.03
C TRP A 75 13.24 -8.50 0.84
N GLN A 76 14.07 -7.56 0.40
CA GLN A 76 15.24 -7.11 1.15
C GLN A 76 14.91 -5.84 1.94
N THR A 77 15.41 -5.76 3.17
CA THR A 77 15.17 -4.62 4.07
C THR A 77 15.58 -3.27 3.46
N ALA A 78 16.69 -3.24 2.72
CA ALA A 78 17.17 -2.02 2.06
C ALA A 78 16.22 -1.50 0.97
N TRP A 79 15.37 -2.34 0.39
CA TRP A 79 14.45 -1.96 -0.68
C TRP A 79 13.33 -1.02 -0.24
N LYS A 80 13.14 -0.82 1.06
CA LYS A 80 12.20 0.19 1.58
C LYS A 80 12.71 1.63 1.44
N GLN A 81 14.03 1.83 1.32
CA GLN A 81 14.61 3.17 1.35
C GLN A 81 14.04 4.11 0.28
N PRO A 82 13.89 3.72 -0.99
CA PRO A 82 13.24 4.58 -1.98
C PRO A 82 11.82 5.04 -1.57
N SER A 83 11.04 4.18 -0.93
CA SER A 83 9.71 4.57 -0.43
C SER A 83 9.79 5.61 0.68
N ILE A 84 10.74 5.48 1.59
CA ILE A 84 10.99 6.45 2.67
C ILE A 84 11.39 7.79 2.07
N ASP A 85 12.30 7.79 1.11
CA ASP A 85 12.81 9.02 0.48
C ASP A 85 11.69 9.76 -0.28
N MET A 86 10.86 9.04 -1.04
CA MET A 86 9.69 9.61 -1.70
C MET A 86 8.68 10.18 -0.69
N ALA A 87 8.39 9.47 0.38
CA ALA A 87 7.46 9.93 1.41
C ALA A 87 7.99 11.18 2.13
N ARG A 88 9.29 11.27 2.37
CA ARG A 88 9.93 12.46 2.95
C ARG A 88 9.70 13.72 2.12
N THR A 89 9.59 13.62 0.82
CA THR A 89 9.30 14.78 -0.04
C THR A 89 8.02 15.50 0.35
N ILE A 90 7.05 14.77 0.91
CA ILE A 90 5.79 15.34 1.43
C ILE A 90 5.99 15.80 2.88
N PHE A 91 6.45 14.89 3.72
CA PHE A 91 6.38 15.07 5.17
C PHE A 91 7.40 16.06 5.73
N ASP A 92 8.55 16.22 5.10
CA ASP A 92 9.50 17.27 5.48
C ASP A 92 8.95 18.66 5.16
N LYS A 93 8.17 18.81 4.07
CA LYS A 93 7.45 20.06 3.77
C LYS A 93 6.37 20.37 4.81
N ILE A 94 5.60 19.36 5.22
CA ILE A 94 4.59 19.53 6.28
C ILE A 94 5.26 19.92 7.58
N ASN A 95 6.32 19.23 8.00
CA ASN A 95 7.04 19.55 9.21
C ASN A 95 7.57 20.98 9.21
N SER A 96 8.17 21.40 8.10
CA SER A 96 8.70 22.76 7.95
C SER A 96 7.60 23.84 8.00
N LYS A 97 6.45 23.56 7.35
CA LYS A 97 5.36 24.53 7.27
C LYS A 97 4.54 24.63 8.55
N GLU A 98 4.26 23.52 9.18
CA GLU A 98 3.34 23.44 10.33
C GLU A 98 4.08 23.33 11.67
N GLY A 99 5.40 23.39 11.69
CA GLY A 99 6.19 23.25 12.92
C GLY A 99 6.07 21.88 13.59
N THR A 100 5.72 20.86 12.83
CA THR A 100 5.56 19.51 13.34
C THR A 100 6.88 18.73 13.27
N ILE A 101 6.97 17.63 14.01
CA ILE A 101 8.14 16.76 14.06
C ILE A 101 7.75 15.30 13.84
N TYR A 102 8.72 14.49 13.43
CA TYR A 102 8.55 13.05 13.40
C TYR A 102 8.50 12.47 14.81
N ARG A 103 7.53 11.61 15.05
CA ARG A 103 7.51 10.79 16.26
C ARG A 103 8.39 9.56 16.07
N THR A 104 9.09 9.17 17.12
CA THR A 104 10.02 8.02 17.13
C THR A 104 9.57 6.90 18.07
N ASP A 105 8.45 7.08 18.75
CA ASP A 105 7.96 6.20 19.82
C ASP A 105 6.92 5.18 19.34
N LEU A 106 6.31 5.38 18.16
CA LEU A 106 5.17 4.55 17.72
C LEU A 106 5.58 3.21 17.09
N PHE A 107 6.76 3.11 16.49
CA PHE A 107 7.19 1.92 15.75
C PHE A 107 8.38 1.20 16.39
N GLY A 108 8.47 1.24 17.71
CA GLY A 108 9.59 0.70 18.45
C GLY A 108 10.74 1.69 18.60
N VAL A 109 11.87 1.23 19.08
CA VAL A 109 12.97 2.10 19.51
C VAL A 109 13.43 3.03 18.39
N TYR A 110 13.07 4.32 18.51
CA TYR A 110 13.48 5.41 17.63
C TYR A 110 13.12 5.27 16.15
N LYS A 111 12.18 4.41 15.78
CA LYS A 111 11.72 4.30 14.40
C LYS A 111 10.69 5.38 14.08
N ILE A 112 10.89 6.08 12.98
CA ILE A 112 9.94 7.03 12.41
C ILE A 112 8.95 6.32 11.47
N TRP A 113 9.43 5.32 10.76
CA TRP A 113 8.71 4.58 9.74
C TRP A 113 8.39 3.18 10.21
N GLY A 114 7.18 2.73 9.93
CA GLY A 114 6.79 1.34 10.15
C GLY A 114 7.66 0.37 9.38
N ASP A 115 7.67 -0.87 9.82
CA ASP A 115 8.34 -1.96 9.12
C ASP A 115 7.58 -2.35 7.83
N HIS A 116 8.08 -3.36 7.14
CA HIS A 116 7.54 -3.84 5.88
C HIS A 116 6.07 -4.23 6.02
N LEU A 117 5.19 -3.34 5.58
CA LEU A 117 3.76 -3.50 5.62
C LEU A 117 3.16 -3.08 4.30
N THR A 118 2.28 -3.89 3.75
CA THR A 118 1.35 -3.48 2.71
C THR A 118 -0.04 -4.01 3.01
N TYR A 119 -1.04 -3.17 2.84
CA TYR A 119 -2.45 -3.56 2.80
C TYR A 119 -2.90 -3.89 1.38
N HIS A 120 -2.06 -3.58 0.40
CA HIS A 120 -2.42 -3.66 -1.02
C HIS A 120 -1.35 -4.43 -1.80
N PRO A 121 -1.20 -5.74 -1.56
CA PRO A 121 -0.30 -6.56 -2.39
C PRO A 121 -0.85 -6.63 -3.81
N LEU A 122 -0.01 -6.27 -4.77
CA LEU A 122 -0.35 -6.27 -6.20
C LEU A 122 0.68 -7.07 -6.98
N GLY A 123 0.26 -7.67 -8.10
CA GLY A 123 1.12 -8.49 -8.94
C GLY A 123 1.25 -9.94 -8.48
N GLY A 124 1.95 -10.73 -9.26
CA GLY A 124 2.11 -12.18 -9.06
C GLY A 124 1.46 -13.00 -10.17
N ALA A 125 0.23 -12.65 -10.56
CA ALA A 125 -0.48 -13.30 -11.67
C ALA A 125 -0.98 -12.25 -12.69
N VAL A 126 -0.07 -11.40 -13.16
CA VAL A 126 -0.38 -10.21 -13.95
C VAL A 126 -1.13 -10.55 -15.23
N LEU A 127 -2.18 -9.75 -15.52
CA LEU A 127 -2.95 -9.82 -16.77
C LEU A 127 -2.07 -9.81 -18.01
N ASN A 128 -2.40 -10.68 -18.97
CA ASN A 128 -1.69 -10.85 -20.23
C ASN A 128 -0.21 -11.29 -20.07
N LYS A 129 0.17 -11.77 -18.88
CA LYS A 129 1.49 -12.38 -18.62
C LYS A 129 1.34 -13.78 -18.06
N ALA A 130 0.86 -13.91 -16.83
CA ALA A 130 0.58 -15.20 -16.21
C ALA A 130 -0.86 -15.65 -16.45
N THR A 131 -1.75 -14.72 -16.73
CA THR A 131 -3.14 -14.97 -17.08
C THR A 131 -3.46 -14.41 -18.46
N ASP A 132 -4.61 -14.81 -19.01
CA ASP A 132 -5.25 -14.09 -20.13
C ASP A 132 -5.81 -12.75 -19.66
N ASN A 133 -6.52 -12.06 -20.56
CA ASN A 133 -7.13 -10.75 -20.26
C ASN A 133 -8.30 -10.80 -19.24
N TYR A 134 -8.71 -11.99 -18.83
CA TYR A 134 -9.84 -12.21 -17.91
C TYR A 134 -9.47 -13.03 -16.68
N GLY A 135 -8.17 -13.17 -16.40
CA GLY A 135 -7.70 -13.82 -15.20
C GLY A 135 -7.59 -15.33 -15.26
N ARG A 136 -7.78 -15.98 -16.42
CA ARG A 136 -7.52 -17.43 -16.58
C ARG A 136 -6.02 -17.66 -16.60
N LEU A 137 -5.51 -18.51 -15.72
CA LEU A 137 -4.09 -18.86 -15.71
C LEU A 137 -3.72 -19.66 -16.97
N THR A 138 -2.75 -19.16 -17.72
CA THR A 138 -2.33 -19.77 -18.99
C THR A 138 -1.67 -21.14 -18.80
N ALA A 139 -0.97 -21.35 -17.67
CA ALA A 139 -0.29 -22.60 -17.35
C ALA A 139 -1.21 -23.63 -16.65
N TYR A 140 -2.38 -23.24 -16.16
CA TYR A 140 -3.25 -24.10 -15.38
C TYR A 140 -4.72 -23.91 -15.80
N PRO A 141 -5.19 -24.67 -16.83
CA PRO A 141 -6.57 -24.62 -17.27
C PRO A 141 -7.56 -24.87 -16.12
N GLY A 142 -8.62 -24.07 -16.05
CA GLY A 142 -9.63 -24.16 -14.99
C GLY A 142 -9.27 -23.41 -13.70
N LEU A 143 -8.11 -22.77 -13.63
CA LEU A 143 -7.73 -21.92 -12.49
C LEU A 143 -7.79 -20.45 -12.88
N TYR A 144 -8.43 -19.66 -12.01
CA TYR A 144 -8.68 -18.23 -12.24
C TYR A 144 -8.11 -17.38 -11.11
N VAL A 145 -7.70 -16.16 -11.46
CA VAL A 145 -7.28 -15.11 -10.53
C VAL A 145 -8.18 -13.91 -10.73
N ILE A 146 -8.81 -13.42 -9.66
CA ILE A 146 -9.76 -12.30 -9.72
C ILE A 146 -9.52 -11.27 -8.62
N ASP A 147 -8.27 -11.08 -8.24
CA ASP A 147 -7.85 -10.18 -7.16
C ASP A 147 -6.74 -9.21 -7.59
N GLY A 148 -6.11 -8.54 -6.61
CA GLY A 148 -5.01 -7.61 -6.85
C GLY A 148 -3.76 -8.22 -7.49
N ALA A 149 -3.62 -9.55 -7.52
CA ALA A 149 -2.51 -10.22 -8.19
C ALA A 149 -2.48 -9.97 -9.70
N LEU A 150 -3.61 -9.62 -10.30
CA LEU A 150 -3.71 -9.28 -11.72
C LEU A 150 -3.07 -7.93 -12.09
N ILE A 151 -2.86 -7.03 -11.13
CA ILE A 151 -2.45 -5.65 -11.38
C ILE A 151 -0.91 -5.57 -11.48
N PRO A 152 -0.34 -5.06 -12.58
CA PRO A 152 1.09 -4.99 -12.78
C PRO A 152 1.72 -3.78 -12.08
N GLY A 153 1.86 -3.78 -10.79
CA GLY A 153 2.59 -2.70 -10.12
C GLY A 153 1.76 -1.85 -9.19
N ASN A 154 1.73 -0.52 -9.37
CA ASN A 154 1.14 0.42 -8.44
C ASN A 154 -0.04 1.18 -9.06
N THR A 155 -1.07 1.46 -8.27
CA THR A 155 -2.27 2.19 -8.69
C THR A 155 -2.24 3.66 -8.30
N THR A 156 -1.13 4.17 -7.79
CA THR A 156 -0.94 5.55 -7.32
C THR A 156 -1.73 5.94 -6.07
N VAL A 157 -2.85 5.27 -5.84
CA VAL A 157 -3.76 5.43 -4.70
C VAL A 157 -4.22 4.07 -4.21
N ASN A 158 -5.13 4.04 -3.26
CA ASN A 158 -5.75 2.80 -2.79
C ASN A 158 -6.37 2.01 -3.96
N PRO A 159 -6.00 0.73 -4.15
CA PRO A 159 -6.39 -0.04 -5.33
C PRO A 159 -7.77 -0.70 -5.23
N PHE A 160 -8.52 -0.52 -4.14
CA PHE A 160 -9.75 -1.26 -3.86
C PHE A 160 -10.75 -1.20 -5.02
N VAL A 161 -11.06 0.01 -5.51
CA VAL A 161 -12.01 0.19 -6.64
C VAL A 161 -11.50 -0.50 -7.91
N THR A 162 -10.20 -0.37 -8.19
CA THR A 162 -9.59 -1.03 -9.35
C THR A 162 -9.66 -2.55 -9.26
N ILE A 163 -9.36 -3.11 -8.08
CA ILE A 163 -9.43 -4.56 -7.85
C ILE A 163 -10.86 -5.06 -8.02
N THR A 164 -11.84 -4.37 -7.41
CA THR A 164 -13.25 -4.76 -7.48
C THR A 164 -13.77 -4.69 -8.92
N ALA A 165 -13.50 -3.61 -9.64
CA ALA A 165 -13.91 -3.46 -11.03
C ALA A 165 -13.31 -4.53 -11.95
N LEU A 166 -12.05 -4.91 -11.74
CA LEU A 166 -11.44 -6.01 -12.47
C LEU A 166 -12.06 -7.35 -12.11
N ALA A 167 -12.35 -7.59 -10.84
CA ALA A 167 -12.98 -8.82 -10.38
C ALA A 167 -14.38 -9.00 -11.00
N GLU A 168 -15.23 -7.96 -10.95
CA GLU A 168 -16.55 -7.98 -11.56
C GLU A 168 -16.50 -8.21 -13.08
N ARG A 169 -15.66 -7.43 -13.78
CA ARG A 169 -15.47 -7.61 -15.23
C ARG A 169 -15.04 -9.04 -15.59
N ASN A 170 -14.14 -9.61 -14.82
CA ASN A 170 -13.56 -10.92 -15.11
C ASN A 170 -14.55 -12.04 -14.78
N ILE A 171 -15.23 -11.98 -13.64
CA ILE A 171 -16.20 -13.03 -13.27
C ILE A 171 -17.40 -13.06 -14.22
N GLU A 172 -17.91 -11.90 -14.66
CA GLU A 172 -18.97 -11.82 -15.63
C GLU A 172 -18.59 -12.55 -16.95
N ARG A 173 -17.36 -12.33 -17.41
CA ARG A 173 -16.85 -13.00 -18.62
C ARG A 173 -16.61 -14.49 -18.43
N ILE A 174 -16.12 -14.90 -17.26
CA ILE A 174 -15.89 -16.31 -16.94
C ILE A 174 -17.23 -17.06 -16.92
N ILE A 175 -18.24 -16.52 -16.23
CA ILE A 175 -19.57 -17.13 -16.19
C ILE A 175 -20.16 -17.30 -17.61
N ALA A 176 -20.02 -16.27 -18.44
CA ALA A 176 -20.60 -16.30 -19.78
C ALA A 176 -19.90 -17.25 -20.76
N ALA A 177 -18.64 -17.60 -20.53
CA ALA A 177 -17.82 -18.35 -21.49
C ALA A 177 -17.40 -19.74 -21.00
N ASP A 178 -17.34 -19.97 -19.71
CA ASP A 178 -16.72 -21.19 -19.13
C ASP A 178 -17.71 -21.99 -18.27
N LEU A 179 -18.85 -21.44 -17.91
CA LEU A 179 -19.94 -22.09 -17.16
C LEU A 179 -21.23 -22.15 -17.96
#